data_8a632fd08fe69e6af42af1f536c8a4ca
#
_entry.id   8a632fd08fe69e6af42af1f536c8a4ca
#
_cell.length_a   1.000
_cell.length_b   1.000
_cell.length_c   1.000
_cell.angle_alpha   90.00
_cell.angle_beta   90.00
_cell.angle_gamma   90.00
#
_symmetry.space_group_name_H-M   'P 1'
#
loop_
_entity.id
_entity.type
_entity.pdbx_description
1 polymer ?
#
loop_
_entity_poly.entity_id
_entity_poly.type
_entity_poly.pdbx_seq_one_letter_code
_entity_poly.pdbx_strand_id
1 'polypeptide(L)'
;FTNVFFGGTTWNSLWKYNYLSGNGSGVGAQWIDLSTNIPANQATSFDNFNCQSSYDLMIKVHPTDQNTIFIGGTNLWRSTDGFTTPNNTMICGGYLIGSYEGDGNWGVYPNHHPDQHDLLFLPSDHNVMISATDGGVYRSENCFQDTVEWNTLNNGYYTTQLYTATTSKNANSD
;
A
#
# COMPACT_ATOMS: atom_id res chain seq x y z
N PHE A 1 -7.32 -12.56 3.26
CA PHE A 1 -7.87 -11.48 2.43
C PHE A 1 -8.77 -12.05 1.36
N THR A 2 -10.01 -11.64 1.31
CA THR A 2 -10.87 -11.86 0.16
C THR A 2 -11.54 -10.55 -0.18
N ASN A 3 -11.27 -10.02 -1.34
CA ASN A 3 -12.03 -8.92 -1.91
C ASN A 3 -12.80 -9.47 -3.10
N VAL A 4 -14.11 -9.37 -3.10
CA VAL A 4 -14.95 -9.76 -4.24
C VAL A 4 -15.37 -8.49 -4.96
N PHE A 5 -14.76 -8.26 -6.09
CA PHE A 5 -15.20 -7.26 -7.06
C PHE A 5 -16.53 -7.74 -7.67
N PHE A 6 -17.52 -6.91 -7.82
CA PHE A 6 -18.87 -7.19 -8.30
C PHE A 6 -19.87 -7.77 -7.28
N GLY A 7 -20.32 -6.92 -6.36
CA GLY A 7 -21.57 -7.14 -5.63
C GLY A 7 -21.52 -8.15 -4.48
N GLY A 8 -20.34 -8.61 -4.12
CA GLY A 8 -20.12 -9.42 -2.93
C GLY A 8 -19.67 -8.58 -1.74
N THR A 9 -19.81 -9.13 -0.53
CA THR A 9 -19.27 -8.51 0.68
C THR A 9 -17.75 -8.51 0.62
N THR A 10 -17.14 -7.33 0.54
CA THR A 10 -15.70 -7.18 0.66
C THR A 10 -15.31 -7.34 2.12
N TRP A 11 -14.38 -8.26 2.39
CA TRP A 11 -13.81 -8.42 3.71
C TRP A 11 -12.29 -8.36 3.65
N ASN A 12 -11.72 -7.36 4.31
CA ASN A 12 -10.28 -7.22 4.50
C ASN A 12 -9.97 -7.40 5.98
N SER A 13 -8.86 -8.03 6.30
CA SER A 13 -8.43 -8.15 7.69
C SER A 13 -6.98 -7.72 7.86
N LEU A 14 -6.72 -7.03 8.95
CA LEU A 14 -5.40 -6.59 9.36
C LEU A 14 -5.17 -7.06 10.81
N TRP A 15 -4.06 -7.76 11.02
CA TRP A 15 -3.72 -8.30 12.32
C TRP A 15 -2.31 -7.90 12.72
N LYS A 16 -2.16 -7.47 13.97
CA LYS A 16 -0.85 -7.24 14.60
C LYS A 16 -0.46 -8.45 15.43
N TYR A 17 0.71 -8.97 15.17
CA TYR A 17 1.33 -10.01 15.99
C TYR A 17 2.33 -9.38 16.95
N ASN A 18 2.18 -9.67 18.25
CA ASN A 18 3.14 -9.32 19.27
C ASN A 18 3.78 -10.61 19.79
N TYR A 19 5.09 -10.71 19.65
CA TYR A 19 5.88 -11.74 20.31
C TYR A 19 5.97 -11.44 21.81
N LEU A 20 5.68 -12.41 22.64
CA LEU A 20 5.74 -12.27 24.09
C LEU A 20 6.86 -13.14 24.70
N SER A 21 6.95 -14.42 24.30
CA SER A 21 7.95 -15.33 24.84
C SER A 21 8.06 -16.65 24.07
N GLY A 22 9.09 -17.45 24.37
CA GLY A 22 9.25 -18.83 23.90
C GLY A 22 9.34 -18.94 22.38
N ASN A 23 8.57 -19.83 21.80
CA ASN A 23 8.48 -20.00 20.34
C ASN A 23 7.47 -19.07 19.64
N GLY A 24 6.87 -18.13 20.39
CA GLY A 24 5.91 -17.18 19.84
C GLY A 24 4.56 -17.78 19.46
N SER A 25 4.14 -18.85 20.11
CA SER A 25 2.82 -19.44 19.91
C SER A 25 2.03 -19.58 21.22
N GLY A 26 0.73 -19.72 21.15
CA GLY A 26 -0.14 -19.83 22.31
C GLY A 26 0.06 -18.65 23.27
N VAL A 27 0.39 -18.91 24.53
CA VAL A 27 0.67 -17.89 25.56
C VAL A 27 1.91 -17.05 25.26
N GLY A 28 2.77 -17.49 24.36
CA GLY A 28 3.96 -16.76 23.89
C GLY A 28 3.68 -15.75 22.76
N ALA A 29 2.42 -15.60 22.36
CA ALA A 29 2.00 -14.71 21.29
C ALA A 29 0.72 -13.96 21.65
N GLN A 30 0.58 -12.76 21.10
CA GLN A 30 -0.66 -12.01 21.13
C GLN A 30 -1.00 -11.56 19.71
N TRP A 31 -2.21 -11.86 19.26
CA TRP A 31 -2.78 -11.35 18.03
C TRP A 31 -3.82 -10.28 18.34
N ILE A 32 -3.71 -9.14 17.70
CA ILE A 32 -4.63 -8.01 17.82
C ILE A 32 -5.31 -7.81 16.49
N ASP A 33 -6.63 -7.87 16.45
CA ASP A 33 -7.43 -7.58 15.27
C ASP A 33 -7.58 -6.06 15.10
N LEU A 34 -7.06 -5.53 14.01
CA LEU A 34 -7.12 -4.12 13.62
C LEU A 34 -8.02 -3.91 12.39
N SER A 35 -8.75 -4.94 11.98
CA SER A 35 -9.50 -4.94 10.72
C SER A 35 -10.56 -3.85 10.63
N THR A 36 -11.16 -3.47 11.77
CA THR A 36 -12.17 -2.39 11.84
C THR A 36 -11.60 -1.00 11.60
N ASN A 37 -10.27 -0.86 11.65
CA ASN A 37 -9.57 0.42 11.48
C ASN A 37 -9.05 0.62 10.05
N ILE A 38 -9.21 -0.39 9.18
CA ILE A 38 -8.94 -0.23 7.74
C ILE A 38 -9.99 0.74 7.16
N PRO A 39 -9.60 1.67 6.27
CA PRO A 39 -10.54 2.60 5.64
C PRO A 39 -11.68 1.86 4.94
N ALA A 40 -12.90 1.94 5.48
CA ALA A 40 -14.08 1.20 5.02
C ALA A 40 -15.36 2.04 4.93
N ASN A 41 -15.34 3.27 5.44
CA ASN A 41 -16.51 4.17 5.50
C ASN A 41 -16.17 5.52 4.88
N GLN A 42 -15.59 5.50 3.67
CA GLN A 42 -15.25 6.70 2.95
C GLN A 42 -16.49 7.30 2.23
N ALA A 43 -16.35 8.49 1.69
CA ALA A 43 -17.42 9.22 1.02
C ALA A 43 -18.05 8.42 -0.13
N THR A 44 -17.24 7.63 -0.82
CA THR A 44 -17.72 6.66 -1.81
C THR A 44 -17.17 5.27 -1.47
N SER A 45 -17.85 4.22 -1.94
CA SER A 45 -17.34 2.84 -1.78
C SER A 45 -16.02 2.62 -2.50
N PHE A 46 -15.71 3.45 -3.47
CA PHE A 46 -14.46 3.42 -4.23
C PHE A 46 -13.26 3.92 -3.41
N ASP A 47 -13.51 4.86 -2.49
CA ASP A 47 -12.49 5.39 -1.59
C ASP A 47 -12.16 4.42 -0.43
N ASN A 48 -12.93 3.36 -0.26
CA ASN A 48 -12.60 2.33 0.72
C ASN A 48 -11.33 1.57 0.31
N PHE A 49 -10.64 1.00 1.28
CA PHE A 49 -9.53 0.11 0.98
C PHE A 49 -10.01 -1.07 0.12
N ASN A 50 -9.41 -1.22 -1.04
CA ASN A 50 -9.74 -2.23 -2.03
C ASN A 50 -8.45 -2.82 -2.61
N CYS A 51 -8.34 -4.14 -2.63
CA CYS A 51 -7.18 -4.86 -3.13
C CYS A 51 -7.50 -5.76 -4.35
N GLN A 52 -8.58 -5.48 -5.06
CA GLN A 52 -8.97 -6.16 -6.31
C GLN A 52 -8.82 -7.69 -6.24
N SER A 53 -9.46 -8.33 -5.24
CA SER A 53 -9.32 -9.78 -4.99
C SER A 53 -7.90 -10.23 -4.68
N SER A 54 -7.13 -9.39 -4.00
CA SER A 54 -5.72 -9.59 -3.61
C SER A 54 -4.72 -9.48 -4.77
N TYR A 55 -5.11 -8.89 -5.89
CA TYR A 55 -4.20 -8.56 -6.97
C TYR A 55 -3.24 -7.43 -6.54
N ASP A 56 -3.81 -6.37 -5.97
CA ASP A 56 -3.08 -5.23 -5.44
C ASP A 56 -3.07 -5.33 -3.91
N LEU A 57 -2.10 -5.97 -3.34
CA LEU A 57 -2.06 -6.13 -1.89
C LEU A 57 -0.63 -6.05 -1.37
N MET A 58 -0.34 -4.95 -0.68
CA MET A 58 0.94 -4.77 -0.01
C MET A 58 0.75 -4.18 1.39
N ILE A 59 1.70 -4.45 2.27
CA ILE A 59 1.85 -3.80 3.56
C ILE A 59 3.34 -3.52 3.80
N LYS A 60 3.64 -2.31 4.26
CA LYS A 60 5.01 -1.91 4.64
C LYS A 60 4.97 -1.14 5.95
N VAL A 61 5.85 -1.51 6.85
CA VAL A 61 6.11 -0.76 8.08
C VAL A 61 7.32 0.13 7.84
N HIS A 62 7.26 1.38 8.27
CA HIS A 62 8.39 2.30 8.16
C HIS A 62 9.59 1.77 8.97
N PRO A 63 10.81 1.77 8.43
CA PRO A 63 11.95 1.07 9.04
C PRO A 63 12.34 1.55 10.44
N THR A 64 12.07 2.81 10.76
CA THR A 64 12.44 3.43 12.05
C THR A 64 11.24 3.89 12.88
N ASP A 65 10.02 3.75 12.36
CA ASP A 65 8.78 4.07 13.08
C ASP A 65 7.74 2.98 12.87
N GLN A 66 7.63 2.10 13.84
CA GLN A 66 6.68 0.98 13.81
C GLN A 66 5.19 1.39 13.77
N ASN A 67 4.88 2.65 14.08
CA ASN A 67 3.51 3.16 14.06
C ASN A 67 3.15 3.74 12.68
N THR A 68 4.14 4.05 11.85
CA THR A 68 3.90 4.45 10.47
C THR A 68 3.85 3.21 9.58
N ILE A 69 2.64 2.89 9.12
CA ILE A 69 2.34 1.71 8.31
C ILE A 69 1.64 2.14 7.04
N PHE A 70 2.08 1.56 5.93
CA PHE A 70 1.46 1.74 4.63
C PHE A 70 0.74 0.45 4.23
N ILE A 71 -0.49 0.56 3.75
CA ILE A 71 -1.21 -0.51 3.08
C ILE A 71 -1.56 -0.06 1.66
N GLY A 72 -1.29 -0.92 0.71
CA GLY A 72 -1.60 -0.69 -0.70
C GLY A 72 -2.62 -1.69 -1.21
N GLY A 73 -3.51 -1.18 -1.98
CA GLY A 73 -4.48 -1.85 -2.80
C GLY A 73 -4.61 -1.01 -4.07
N THR A 74 -5.81 -0.74 -4.53
CA THR A 74 -6.06 0.28 -5.56
C THR A 74 -5.45 1.62 -5.15
N ASN A 75 -5.62 2.01 -3.89
CA ASN A 75 -5.03 3.21 -3.32
C ASN A 75 -3.91 2.86 -2.33
N LEU A 76 -2.98 3.80 -2.15
CA LEU A 76 -1.96 3.73 -1.11
C LEU A 76 -2.44 4.53 0.10
N TRP A 77 -2.52 3.87 1.25
CA TRP A 77 -2.92 4.45 2.52
C TRP A 77 -1.77 4.43 3.52
N ARG A 78 -1.63 5.49 4.29
CA ARG A 78 -0.69 5.59 5.41
C ARG A 78 -1.46 5.74 6.72
N SER A 79 -1.12 4.94 7.72
CA SER A 79 -1.46 5.16 9.13
C SER A 79 -0.24 5.70 9.87
N THR A 80 -0.46 6.59 10.85
CA THR A 80 0.58 7.12 11.74
C THR A 80 0.47 6.61 13.17
N ASP A 81 -0.49 5.70 13.43
CA ASP A 81 -0.68 5.07 14.74
C ASP A 81 -0.71 3.53 14.67
N GLY A 82 -0.24 2.95 13.57
CA GLY A 82 -0.23 1.51 13.37
C GLY A 82 -1.62 0.92 13.16
N PHE A 83 -2.56 1.69 12.64
CA PHE A 83 -3.97 1.33 12.50
C PHE A 83 -4.64 1.00 13.86
N THR A 84 -4.19 1.60 14.96
CA THR A 84 -4.84 1.42 16.26
C THR A 84 -6.16 2.18 16.35
N THR A 85 -6.34 3.20 15.52
CA THR A 85 -7.60 3.92 15.31
C THR A 85 -7.89 4.10 13.82
N PRO A 86 -9.17 4.28 13.43
CA PRO A 86 -9.53 4.55 12.04
C PRO A 86 -9.22 5.99 11.59
N ASN A 87 -8.91 6.90 12.53
CA ASN A 87 -8.86 8.33 12.27
C ASN A 87 -7.47 8.85 11.86
N ASN A 88 -6.42 8.08 12.10
CA ASN A 88 -5.04 8.47 11.81
C ASN A 88 -4.55 7.85 10.49
N THR A 89 -5.43 7.80 9.51
CA THR A 89 -5.14 7.28 8.18
C THR A 89 -5.34 8.35 7.12
N MET A 90 -4.52 8.32 6.10
CA MET A 90 -4.64 9.20 4.95
C MET A 90 -4.27 8.46 3.66
N ILE A 91 -4.92 8.85 2.57
CA ILE A 91 -4.52 8.43 1.22
C ILE A 91 -3.28 9.22 0.81
N CYS A 92 -2.30 8.54 0.25
CA CYS A 92 -1.06 9.16 -0.20
C CYS A 92 -0.64 8.72 -1.61
N GLY A 93 -1.52 8.03 -2.33
CA GLY A 93 -1.32 7.63 -3.73
C GLY A 93 -2.52 6.87 -4.28
N GLY A 94 -2.60 6.75 -5.59
CA GLY A 94 -3.68 6.07 -6.29
C GLY A 94 -4.73 7.02 -6.84
N TYR A 95 -5.99 6.89 -6.44
CA TYR A 95 -7.05 7.82 -6.79
C TYR A 95 -7.24 8.91 -5.73
N LEU A 96 -7.75 10.06 -6.15
CA LEU A 96 -8.18 11.11 -5.21
C LEU A 96 -9.50 10.72 -4.55
N ILE A 97 -9.59 10.90 -3.23
CA ILE A 97 -10.83 10.69 -2.48
C ILE A 97 -11.93 11.62 -3.02
N GLY A 98 -13.12 11.07 -3.22
CA GLY A 98 -14.28 11.82 -3.68
C GLY A 98 -14.19 12.32 -5.13
N SER A 99 -13.18 11.89 -5.89
CA SER A 99 -12.99 12.35 -7.27
C SER A 99 -13.82 11.61 -8.30
N TYR A 100 -14.66 10.65 -7.88
CA TYR A 100 -15.58 9.99 -8.80
C TYR A 100 -16.66 10.98 -9.25
N GLU A 101 -16.54 11.44 -10.47
CA GLU A 101 -17.59 12.11 -11.19
C GLU A 101 -18.38 11.06 -11.97
N GLY A 102 -19.68 11.04 -11.86
CA GLY A 102 -20.55 9.97 -12.39
C GLY A 102 -20.47 9.72 -13.91
N ASP A 103 -19.60 10.43 -14.62
CA ASP A 103 -19.23 10.24 -16.02
C ASP A 103 -18.11 9.22 -16.25
N GLY A 104 -17.60 8.57 -15.19
CA GLY A 104 -16.49 7.62 -15.25
C GLY A 104 -15.11 8.28 -15.24
N ASN A 105 -15.02 9.57 -14.99
CA ASN A 105 -13.74 10.27 -14.83
C ASN A 105 -13.24 10.16 -13.39
N TRP A 106 -12.19 9.39 -13.19
CA TRP A 106 -11.56 9.17 -11.91
C TRP A 106 -10.37 10.10 -11.75
N GLY A 107 -10.41 11.01 -10.78
CA GLY A 107 -9.25 11.81 -10.44
C GLY A 107 -8.12 10.93 -9.90
N VAL A 108 -6.94 11.06 -10.47
CA VAL A 108 -5.73 10.33 -10.03
C VAL A 108 -4.93 11.22 -9.09
N TYR A 109 -4.36 10.62 -8.06
CA TYR A 109 -3.44 11.31 -7.17
C TYR A 109 -2.26 11.91 -7.99
N PRO A 110 -1.86 13.17 -7.76
CA PRO A 110 -0.86 13.83 -8.60
C PRO A 110 0.43 13.01 -8.73
N ASN A 111 0.78 12.72 -9.99
CA ASN A 111 1.96 11.94 -10.35
C ASN A 111 2.08 10.57 -9.66
N HIS A 112 0.96 9.89 -9.35
CA HIS A 112 1.01 8.55 -8.77
C HIS A 112 -0.16 7.71 -9.27
N HIS A 113 0.15 6.62 -9.95
CA HIS A 113 -0.85 5.71 -10.49
C HIS A 113 -1.50 4.85 -9.40
N PRO A 114 -2.77 4.46 -9.52
CA PRO A 114 -3.39 3.45 -8.66
C PRO A 114 -2.78 2.05 -8.86
N ASP A 115 -3.33 1.06 -8.14
CA ASP A 115 -2.99 -0.36 -8.20
C ASP A 115 -1.56 -0.63 -7.71
N GLN A 116 -1.44 -0.72 -6.37
CA GLN A 116 -0.16 -0.76 -5.65
C GLN A 116 0.37 -2.19 -5.54
N HIS A 117 1.62 -2.41 -5.98
CA HIS A 117 2.27 -3.72 -5.92
C HIS A 117 3.37 -3.82 -4.87
N ASP A 118 4.19 -2.78 -4.72
CA ASP A 118 5.23 -2.75 -3.69
C ASP A 118 5.63 -1.33 -3.31
N LEU A 119 6.21 -1.20 -2.12
CA LEU A 119 6.77 0.04 -1.58
C LEU A 119 8.13 -0.25 -0.95
N LEU A 120 9.13 0.52 -1.30
CA LEU A 120 10.49 0.41 -0.78
C LEU A 120 10.89 1.73 -0.11
N PHE A 121 11.45 1.65 1.09
CA PHE A 121 12.15 2.78 1.71
C PHE A 121 13.65 2.71 1.38
N LEU A 122 14.27 3.84 1.05
CA LEU A 122 15.70 3.86 0.77
C LEU A 122 16.50 3.62 2.06
N PRO A 123 17.46 2.67 2.06
CA PRO A 123 18.26 2.40 3.26
C PRO A 123 19.10 3.59 3.73
N SER A 124 19.46 4.51 2.83
CA SER A 124 20.23 5.72 3.14
C SER A 124 19.39 6.86 3.72
N ASP A 125 18.10 6.87 3.44
CA ASP A 125 17.13 7.84 3.96
C ASP A 125 15.73 7.22 3.95
N HIS A 126 15.25 6.83 5.10
CA HIS A 126 13.95 6.16 5.24
C HIS A 126 12.74 7.09 5.02
N ASN A 127 12.94 8.41 4.92
CA ASN A 127 11.85 9.31 4.49
C ASN A 127 11.55 9.18 3.00
N VAL A 128 12.55 8.74 2.23
CA VAL A 128 12.42 8.54 0.78
C VAL A 128 11.82 7.16 0.52
N MET A 129 10.76 7.13 -0.28
CA MET A 129 10.13 5.90 -0.69
C MET A 129 10.00 5.78 -2.21
N ILE A 130 10.02 4.56 -2.69
CA ILE A 130 9.78 4.21 -4.09
C ILE A 130 8.57 3.29 -4.13
N SER A 131 7.57 3.66 -4.93
CA SER A 131 6.36 2.87 -5.16
C SER A 131 6.40 2.23 -6.55
N ALA A 132 5.97 0.97 -6.62
CA ALA A 132 5.71 0.25 -7.86
C ALA A 132 4.21 0.03 -8.00
N THR A 133 3.66 0.41 -9.15
CA THR A 133 2.23 0.34 -9.48
C THR A 133 2.04 -0.18 -10.89
N ASP A 134 0.81 -0.42 -11.32
CA ASP A 134 0.49 -0.75 -12.72
C ASP A 134 0.94 0.36 -13.71
N GLY A 135 1.02 1.60 -13.26
CA GLY A 135 1.48 2.74 -14.08
C GLY A 135 2.99 2.96 -14.07
N GLY A 136 3.76 2.11 -13.37
CA GLY A 136 5.22 2.18 -13.31
C GLY A 136 5.77 2.50 -11.93
N VAL A 137 6.89 3.21 -11.89
CA VAL A 137 7.67 3.45 -10.67
C VAL A 137 7.69 4.94 -10.34
N TYR A 138 7.50 5.24 -9.08
CA TYR A 138 7.40 6.62 -8.56
C TYR A 138 8.26 6.77 -7.31
N ARG A 139 8.76 7.97 -7.09
CA ARG A 139 9.58 8.31 -5.93
C ARG A 139 8.98 9.48 -5.17
N SER A 140 8.93 9.38 -3.85
CA SER A 140 8.67 10.50 -2.93
C SER A 140 9.88 10.76 -2.07
N GLU A 141 10.16 12.03 -1.85
CA GLU A 141 11.30 12.46 -1.01
C GLU A 141 10.94 12.52 0.48
N ASN A 142 9.66 12.52 0.82
CA ASN A 142 9.22 12.58 2.21
C ASN A 142 7.87 11.89 2.43
N CYS A 143 7.92 10.70 2.98
CA CYS A 143 6.74 9.87 3.25
C CYS A 143 5.85 10.39 4.40
N PHE A 144 6.31 11.41 5.15
CA PHE A 144 5.58 11.98 6.29
C PHE A 144 4.78 13.25 5.97
N GLN A 145 4.85 13.76 4.72
CA GLN A 145 4.06 14.92 4.32
C GLN A 145 2.56 14.66 4.47
N ASP A 146 1.78 15.71 4.79
CA ASP A 146 0.32 15.67 4.79
C ASP A 146 -0.24 15.43 3.37
N THR A 147 0.45 15.95 2.36
CA THR A 147 0.24 15.59 0.96
C THR A 147 1.56 15.04 0.42
N VAL A 148 1.62 13.73 0.19
CA VAL A 148 2.83 13.09 -0.32
C VAL A 148 3.03 13.50 -1.77
N GLU A 149 4.18 14.07 -2.09
CA GLU A 149 4.54 14.45 -3.44
C GLU A 149 5.29 13.31 -4.14
N TRP A 150 4.90 13.03 -5.38
CA TRP A 150 5.48 11.96 -6.18
C TRP A 150 6.16 12.49 -7.44
N ASN A 151 7.28 11.90 -7.77
CA ASN A 151 8.02 12.09 -9.02
C ASN A 151 8.03 10.77 -9.80
N THR A 152 7.65 10.81 -11.07
CA THR A 152 7.72 9.63 -11.92
C THR A 152 9.16 9.28 -12.26
N LEU A 153 9.50 7.99 -12.20
CA LEU A 153 10.79 7.45 -12.63
C LEU A 153 10.69 6.76 -14.02
N ASN A 154 9.58 6.97 -14.73
CA ASN A 154 9.28 6.24 -15.96
C ASN A 154 9.94 6.80 -17.24
N ASN A 155 10.77 7.84 -17.15
CA ASN A 155 11.45 8.43 -18.29
C ASN A 155 12.43 7.41 -18.94
N GLY A 156 12.17 7.09 -20.21
CA GLY A 156 12.97 6.10 -20.94
C GLY A 156 12.70 4.65 -20.52
N TYR A 157 11.69 4.43 -19.69
CA TYR A 157 11.28 3.12 -19.23
C TYR A 157 10.17 2.59 -20.13
N TYR A 158 10.49 1.61 -20.94
CA TYR A 158 9.52 0.91 -21.79
C TYR A 158 9.21 -0.42 -21.13
N THR A 159 8.01 -0.56 -20.55
CA THR A 159 7.62 -1.76 -19.83
C THR A 159 6.80 -2.71 -20.65
N THR A 160 7.12 -3.99 -20.48
CA THR A 160 6.17 -5.09 -20.65
C THR A 160 5.80 -5.59 -19.27
N GLN A 161 4.54 -5.88 -19.02
CA GLN A 161 4.10 -6.49 -17.78
C GLN A 161 4.76 -7.88 -17.63
N LEU A 162 5.64 -8.03 -16.65
CA LEU A 162 6.30 -9.29 -16.33
C LEU A 162 5.73 -9.82 -15.01
N TYR A 163 5.08 -10.97 -15.03
CA TYR A 163 4.62 -11.64 -13.81
C TYR A 163 5.77 -12.27 -13.02
N THR A 164 6.87 -12.61 -13.69
CA THR A 164 8.05 -13.21 -13.06
C THR A 164 9.31 -12.80 -13.82
N ALA A 165 10.35 -12.43 -13.08
CA ALA A 165 11.68 -12.23 -13.59
C ALA A 165 12.69 -13.01 -12.75
N THR A 166 13.66 -13.65 -13.39
CA THR A 166 14.77 -14.33 -12.72
C THR A 166 16.10 -13.85 -13.28
N THR A 167 17.12 -13.80 -12.43
CA THR A 167 18.49 -13.52 -12.84
C THR A 167 19.34 -14.78 -12.72
N SER A 168 20.29 -14.96 -13.66
CA SER A 168 21.27 -16.03 -13.51
C SER A 168 22.14 -15.79 -12.28
N LYS A 169 22.41 -16.86 -11.52
CA LYS A 169 23.34 -16.83 -10.40
C LYS A 169 24.82 -16.83 -10.83
N ASN A 170 25.09 -17.09 -12.13
CA ASN A 170 26.44 -17.12 -12.64
C ASN A 170 26.75 -15.80 -13.32
N ALA A 171 27.62 -15.00 -12.71
CA ALA A 171 28.09 -13.72 -13.24
C ALA A 171 28.88 -13.82 -14.58
N ASN A 172 29.08 -15.02 -15.12
CA ASN A 172 29.87 -15.29 -16.32
C ASN A 172 29.12 -16.02 -17.43
N SER A 173 27.79 -16.00 -17.44
CA SER A 173 27.02 -16.50 -18.58
C SER A 173 26.58 -15.31 -19.41
N ASP A 174 27.37 -14.92 -20.37
CA ASP A 174 26.97 -14.08 -21.48
C ASP A 174 25.89 -14.78 -22.32
#